data_45795b957fd1cad27a0cf7b2111c95d2
#
_entry.id   45795b957fd1cad27a0cf7b2111c95d2
#
_cell.length_a   1.000
_cell.length_b   1.000
_cell.length_c   1.000
_cell.angle_alpha   90.00
_cell.angle_beta   90.00
_cell.angle_gamma   90.00
#
_symmetry.space_group_name_H-M   'P 1'
#
loop_
_entity.id
_entity.type
_entity.pdbx_description
1 polymer ?
#
loop_
_entity_poly.entity_id
_entity_poly.type
_entity_poly.pdbx_seq_one_letter_code
_entity_poly.pdbx_strand_id
1 'polypeptide(L)'
;MKRAASLRRTLLIGILGPVGLFIVINSISLYRQSLAAATLAYDRTLLASAKTIGEQLDVVGYEDQAVLLAKVPYSALEAFEADNKSHMYYRVSSLDGEMVSGFVELPFWRGRIPDRGAYSALVDFYDAQFRDEPVRVAVLLQPVASERGRGMAVVQVAETLELRETLARRILVDTLWRQLLLMAVIAALVVWVVQRATLPVRRVSARLAERPEGDLSPIEAPDAPRELQPLVAATTEVMGRLQRLLDHQKRFVRDTAHQLRTPLAVLKAQVQSARRGDMPAEQALGEISDTVERATLLANQMLSLAKVEQLRQQPESERIDWAQVVREVALDVSPLVADKALDFEFDGASTPVRAHRWMLQELTRNLLHNAIKHSPPGAPLSVAIRVDAGEALLSVQDDGPGIPADLRQRLFAPFSAGDVASGSGLGLAICREIVQALDGRIALDNRSADSRRAAGLTATVRLPLDNGT
;
A
#
# COMPACT_ATOMS: atom_id res chain seq x y z
N MET A 1 -5.85 -20.45 -4.86
CA MET A 1 -5.61 -19.32 -3.93
C MET A 1 -4.13 -19.31 -3.54
N LYS A 2 -3.34 -18.32 -4.00
CA LYS A 2 -1.94 -18.14 -3.56
C LYS A 2 -1.97 -17.75 -2.08
N ARG A 3 -1.39 -18.59 -1.21
CA ARG A 3 -1.21 -18.24 0.21
C ARG A 3 -0.48 -16.91 0.28
N ALA A 4 -1.09 -15.91 0.88
CA ALA A 4 -0.46 -14.60 1.10
C ALA A 4 0.85 -14.82 1.85
N ALA A 5 1.96 -14.43 1.24
CA ALA A 5 3.27 -14.56 1.85
C ALA A 5 3.32 -13.67 3.10
N SER A 6 3.70 -14.24 4.23
CA SER A 6 3.87 -13.46 5.46
C SER A 6 4.95 -12.40 5.25
N LEU A 7 4.61 -11.11 5.49
CA LEU A 7 5.55 -9.98 5.42
C LEU A 7 6.86 -10.28 6.16
N ARG A 8 6.75 -10.92 7.33
CA ARG A 8 7.89 -11.37 8.13
C ARG A 8 8.79 -12.33 7.36
N ARG A 9 8.21 -13.34 6.67
CA ARG A 9 8.98 -14.32 5.89
C ARG A 9 9.66 -13.67 4.70
N THR A 10 8.98 -12.77 4.02
CA THR A 10 9.54 -12.04 2.87
C THR A 10 10.71 -11.16 3.28
N LEU A 11 10.58 -10.41 4.39
CA LEU A 11 11.67 -9.57 4.90
C LEU A 11 12.86 -10.41 5.39
N LEU A 12 12.63 -11.50 6.12
CA LEU A 12 13.70 -12.37 6.58
C LEU A 12 14.47 -13.00 5.41
N ILE A 13 13.78 -13.55 4.42
CA ILE A 13 14.43 -14.14 3.25
C ILE A 13 15.13 -13.07 2.40
N GLY A 14 14.50 -11.90 2.22
CA GLY A 14 15.04 -10.79 1.43
C GLY A 14 16.32 -10.19 2.02
N ILE A 15 16.51 -10.25 3.35
CA ILE A 15 17.72 -9.73 4.01
C ILE A 15 18.76 -10.84 4.21
N LEU A 16 18.36 -11.98 4.77
CA LEU A 16 19.31 -13.05 5.11
C LEU A 16 19.81 -13.80 3.87
N GLY A 17 19.01 -13.90 2.80
CA GLY A 17 19.40 -14.56 1.56
C GLY A 17 20.63 -13.92 0.90
N PRO A 18 20.61 -12.64 0.57
CA PRO A 18 21.76 -11.93 0.00
C PRO A 18 22.99 -11.94 0.94
N VAL A 19 22.79 -11.78 2.26
CA VAL A 19 23.89 -11.84 3.25
C VAL A 19 24.53 -13.21 3.25
N GLY A 20 23.74 -14.30 3.24
CA GLY A 20 24.23 -15.66 3.18
C GLY A 20 25.03 -15.94 1.89
N LEU A 21 24.50 -15.50 0.75
CA LEU A 21 25.19 -15.62 -0.54
C LEU A 21 26.53 -14.87 -0.54
N PHE A 22 26.55 -13.64 -0.02
CA PHE A 22 27.76 -12.84 0.09
C PHE A 22 28.82 -13.53 0.98
N ILE A 23 28.43 -14.11 2.11
CA ILE A 23 29.32 -14.86 3.00
C ILE A 23 29.94 -16.06 2.28
N VAL A 24 29.18 -16.82 1.51
CA VAL A 24 29.67 -17.97 0.75
C VAL A 24 30.70 -17.52 -0.29
N ILE A 25 30.41 -16.50 -1.08
CA ILE A 25 31.31 -15.95 -2.09
C ILE A 25 32.60 -15.46 -1.43
N ASN A 26 32.51 -14.71 -0.35
CA ASN A 26 33.64 -14.18 0.40
C ASN A 26 34.50 -15.29 1.00
N SER A 27 33.91 -16.36 1.52
CA SER A 27 34.61 -17.52 2.06
C SER A 27 35.45 -18.23 1.00
N ILE A 28 34.84 -18.44 -0.18
CA ILE A 28 35.55 -19.07 -1.32
C ILE A 28 36.73 -18.18 -1.78
N SER A 29 36.48 -16.87 -1.89
CA SER A 29 37.52 -15.92 -2.30
C SER A 29 38.69 -15.90 -1.31
N LEU A 30 38.36 -15.80 -0.01
CA LEU A 30 39.38 -15.76 1.05
C LEU A 30 40.20 -17.05 1.11
N TYR A 31 39.55 -18.20 0.96
CA TYR A 31 40.27 -19.49 0.88
C TYR A 31 41.27 -19.52 -0.27
N ARG A 32 40.84 -19.12 -1.48
CA ARG A 32 41.70 -19.05 -2.65
C ARG A 32 42.88 -18.08 -2.46
N GLN A 33 42.63 -16.92 -1.89
CA GLN A 33 43.66 -15.92 -1.61
C GLN A 33 44.67 -16.45 -0.55
N SER A 34 44.18 -17.08 0.53
CA SER A 34 45.02 -17.63 1.58
C SER A 34 45.90 -18.74 1.06
N LEU A 35 45.36 -19.64 0.22
CA LEU A 35 46.11 -20.71 -0.40
C LEU A 35 47.18 -20.16 -1.35
N ALA A 36 46.85 -19.17 -2.17
CA ALA A 36 47.81 -18.52 -3.08
C ALA A 36 48.92 -17.80 -2.31
N ALA A 37 48.58 -17.09 -1.22
CA ALA A 37 49.56 -16.41 -0.37
C ALA A 37 50.49 -17.40 0.33
N ALA A 38 49.93 -18.49 0.87
CA ALA A 38 50.73 -19.57 1.46
C ALA A 38 51.67 -20.18 0.42
N THR A 39 51.18 -20.54 -0.76
CA THR A 39 52.00 -21.10 -1.83
C THR A 39 53.17 -20.16 -2.19
N LEU A 40 52.91 -18.86 -2.37
CA LEU A 40 53.93 -17.88 -2.69
C LEU A 40 55.01 -17.76 -1.58
N ALA A 41 54.55 -17.75 -0.31
CA ALA A 41 55.48 -17.67 0.84
C ALA A 41 56.40 -18.89 0.91
N TYR A 42 55.86 -20.09 0.80
CA TYR A 42 56.59 -21.34 0.84
C TYR A 42 57.47 -21.54 -0.40
N ASP A 43 57.06 -21.16 -1.59
CA ASP A 43 57.86 -21.19 -2.81
C ASP A 43 59.12 -20.29 -2.66
N ARG A 44 58.99 -19.14 -1.97
CA ARG A 44 60.16 -18.29 -1.64
C ARG A 44 61.14 -18.96 -0.68
N THR A 45 60.64 -19.70 0.31
CA THR A 45 61.48 -20.44 1.26
C THR A 45 62.21 -21.59 0.57
N LEU A 46 61.48 -22.35 -0.27
CA LEU A 46 62.11 -23.41 -1.10
C LEU A 46 63.21 -22.85 -2.00
N LEU A 47 62.94 -21.68 -2.63
CA LEU A 47 63.95 -21.01 -3.44
C LEU A 47 65.22 -20.59 -2.61
N ALA A 48 64.95 -20.06 -1.39
CA ALA A 48 66.06 -19.69 -0.51
C ALA A 48 66.91 -20.91 -0.15
N SER A 49 66.28 -22.03 0.18
CA SER A 49 67.04 -23.31 0.44
C SER A 49 67.78 -23.81 -0.80
N ALA A 50 67.12 -23.76 -1.98
CA ALA A 50 67.79 -24.13 -3.22
C ALA A 50 69.00 -23.25 -3.54
N LYS A 51 68.92 -21.93 -3.27
CA LYS A 51 70.02 -21.00 -3.43
C LYS A 51 71.11 -21.28 -2.44
N THR A 52 70.84 -21.55 -1.17
CA THR A 52 71.86 -21.90 -0.15
C THR A 52 72.55 -23.14 -0.53
N ILE A 53 71.94 -24.18 -1.10
CA ILE A 53 72.53 -25.36 -1.63
C ILE A 53 73.42 -25.03 -2.87
N GLY A 54 72.84 -24.20 -3.78
CA GLY A 54 73.54 -23.81 -5.02
C GLY A 54 74.81 -23.00 -4.79
N GLU A 55 74.84 -22.16 -3.75
CA GLU A 55 76.02 -21.37 -3.38
C GLU A 55 77.19 -22.24 -2.79
N GLN A 56 76.86 -23.43 -2.34
CA GLN A 56 77.86 -24.40 -1.78
C GLN A 56 78.28 -25.47 -2.80
N LEU A 57 77.96 -25.24 -4.08
CA LEU A 57 78.43 -26.12 -5.15
C LEU A 57 79.89 -25.74 -5.52
N ASP A 58 80.74 -26.70 -5.49
CA ASP A 58 82.17 -26.56 -5.84
C ASP A 58 82.56 -27.55 -6.93
N VAL A 59 83.47 -27.15 -7.77
CA VAL A 59 83.96 -28.03 -8.83
C VAL A 59 85.43 -28.38 -8.50
N VAL A 60 85.61 -29.61 -8.18
CA VAL A 60 86.95 -30.14 -7.81
C VAL A 60 87.56 -31.07 -8.90
N GLY A 61 88.81 -30.85 -9.29
CA GLY A 61 89.46 -31.64 -10.32
C GLY A 61 89.92 -30.83 -11.53
N TYR A 62 90.82 -31.44 -12.36
CA TYR A 62 91.36 -30.80 -13.56
C TYR A 62 90.96 -31.57 -14.83
N GLU A 63 90.67 -30.82 -15.91
CA GLU A 63 90.29 -31.33 -17.23
C GLU A 63 89.11 -32.30 -17.23
N ASP A 64 89.19 -33.42 -17.94
CA ASP A 64 88.07 -34.39 -18.08
C ASP A 64 87.72 -35.10 -16.78
N GLN A 65 88.35 -34.80 -15.65
CA GLN A 65 88.05 -35.35 -14.33
C GLN A 65 87.42 -34.29 -13.37
N ALA A 66 86.86 -33.20 -13.86
CA ALA A 66 86.21 -32.22 -13.05
C ALA A 66 84.84 -32.80 -12.52
N VAL A 67 84.78 -33.01 -11.22
CA VAL A 67 83.61 -33.55 -10.54
C VAL A 67 82.93 -32.45 -9.78
N LEU A 68 81.59 -32.28 -10.00
CA LEU A 68 80.78 -31.40 -9.22
C LEU A 68 80.61 -31.95 -7.79
N LEU A 69 80.94 -31.17 -6.79
CA LEU A 69 80.78 -31.51 -5.37
C LEU A 69 79.70 -30.61 -4.73
N ALA A 70 78.73 -31.18 -4.06
CA ALA A 70 77.73 -30.44 -3.33
C ALA A 70 77.93 -30.66 -1.82
N LYS A 71 78.29 -29.61 -1.09
CA LYS A 71 78.30 -29.61 0.37
C LYS A 71 77.00 -28.97 0.83
N VAL A 72 75.95 -29.80 1.14
CA VAL A 72 74.66 -29.30 1.61
C VAL A 72 74.78 -28.98 3.09
N PRO A 73 74.69 -27.69 3.49
CA PRO A 73 74.76 -27.33 4.89
C PRO A 73 73.45 -27.71 5.57
N TYR A 74 73.51 -28.15 6.81
CA TYR A 74 72.35 -28.48 7.60
C TYR A 74 71.31 -27.27 7.69
N SER A 75 71.85 -26.06 7.75
CA SER A 75 71.01 -24.82 7.77
C SER A 75 70.15 -24.63 6.55
N ALA A 76 70.46 -25.23 5.41
CA ALA A 76 69.62 -25.17 4.21
C ALA A 76 68.34 -26.04 4.35
N LEU A 77 68.40 -27.03 5.25
CA LEU A 77 67.30 -27.97 5.52
C LEU A 77 66.56 -27.64 6.84
N GLU A 78 67.26 -26.97 7.78
CA GLU A 78 66.77 -26.68 9.13
C GLU A 78 65.47 -25.84 9.17
N ALA A 79 65.24 -24.94 8.20
CA ALA A 79 64.08 -24.08 8.14
C ALA A 79 62.75 -24.88 8.06
N PHE A 80 62.79 -26.14 7.68
CA PHE A 80 61.64 -27.03 7.48
C PHE A 80 61.53 -28.14 8.53
N GLU A 81 62.62 -28.45 9.22
CA GLU A 81 62.62 -29.47 10.27
C GLU A 81 62.09 -28.93 11.63
N ALA A 82 62.01 -27.61 11.78
CA ALA A 82 61.57 -26.97 13.04
C ALA A 82 60.18 -27.39 13.53
N ASP A 83 59.26 -27.75 12.64
CA ASP A 83 57.86 -28.08 12.98
C ASP A 83 57.50 -29.56 12.91
N ASN A 84 58.42 -30.47 12.58
CA ASN A 84 58.25 -31.94 12.46
C ASN A 84 57.04 -32.38 11.61
N LYS A 85 56.47 -31.50 10.77
CA LYS A 85 55.25 -31.76 9.95
C LYS A 85 55.49 -31.70 8.46
N SER A 86 56.61 -31.12 8.00
CA SER A 86 56.98 -31.13 6.60
C SER A 86 58.29 -31.86 6.44
N HIS A 87 58.32 -32.70 5.42
CA HIS A 87 59.61 -33.39 5.03
C HIS A 87 60.18 -32.63 3.85
N MET A 88 61.51 -32.40 3.95
CA MET A 88 62.24 -31.77 2.89
C MET A 88 63.16 -32.76 2.20
N TYR A 89 63.16 -32.72 0.92
CA TYR A 89 64.04 -33.59 0.06
C TYR A 89 64.80 -32.70 -0.90
N TYR A 90 65.98 -33.10 -1.25
CA TYR A 90 66.80 -32.39 -2.23
C TYR A 90 67.46 -33.35 -3.20
N ARG A 91 67.74 -32.85 -4.38
CA ARG A 91 68.56 -33.52 -5.39
C ARG A 91 69.43 -32.49 -6.10
N VAL A 92 70.73 -32.75 -6.17
CA VAL A 92 71.64 -31.97 -6.97
C VAL A 92 72.12 -32.86 -8.09
N SER A 93 72.07 -32.38 -9.30
CA SER A 93 72.49 -33.09 -10.50
C SER A 93 73.18 -32.17 -11.52
N SER A 94 73.91 -32.72 -12.48
CA SER A 94 74.34 -32.01 -13.69
C SER A 94 73.11 -31.74 -14.59
N LEU A 95 73.24 -30.90 -15.60
CA LEU A 95 72.20 -30.64 -16.59
C LEU A 95 71.83 -31.93 -17.38
N ASP A 96 72.78 -32.82 -17.54
CA ASP A 96 72.61 -34.10 -18.24
C ASP A 96 71.98 -35.20 -17.38
N GLY A 97 71.64 -34.87 -16.10
CA GLY A 97 70.90 -35.72 -15.17
C GLY A 97 71.81 -36.58 -14.28
N GLU A 98 73.17 -36.47 -14.40
CA GLU A 98 74.06 -37.17 -13.52
C GLU A 98 73.91 -36.66 -12.09
N MET A 99 73.75 -37.59 -11.15
CA MET A 99 73.48 -37.24 -9.76
C MET A 99 74.71 -36.91 -9.01
N VAL A 100 74.70 -35.80 -8.26
CA VAL A 100 75.84 -35.36 -7.42
C VAL A 100 75.57 -35.62 -5.95
N SER A 101 74.37 -35.29 -5.45
CA SER A 101 74.06 -35.46 -4.03
C SER A 101 72.49 -35.45 -3.84
N GLY A 102 72.08 -36.09 -2.73
CA GLY A 102 70.65 -36.05 -2.34
C GLY A 102 69.88 -37.35 -2.58
N PHE A 103 68.59 -37.26 -2.82
CA PHE A 103 67.74 -38.42 -2.98
C PHE A 103 67.59 -38.82 -4.46
N VAL A 104 68.04 -40.01 -4.80
CA VAL A 104 67.98 -40.55 -6.17
C VAL A 104 66.60 -40.72 -6.68
N GLU A 105 65.70 -41.06 -5.77
CA GLU A 105 64.28 -41.36 -6.08
C GLU A 105 63.52 -40.10 -6.44
N LEU A 106 64.00 -38.87 -6.11
CA LEU A 106 63.30 -37.60 -6.50
C LEU A 106 63.39 -37.47 -8.03
N PRO A 107 62.30 -37.38 -8.73
CA PRO A 107 62.25 -37.30 -10.18
C PRO A 107 63.15 -36.18 -10.71
N PHE A 108 64.01 -36.51 -11.67
CA PHE A 108 64.81 -35.50 -12.33
C PHE A 108 63.94 -34.51 -13.11
N TRP A 109 64.24 -33.23 -12.99
CA TRP A 109 63.59 -32.20 -13.72
C TRP A 109 63.81 -32.31 -15.23
N ARG A 110 62.73 -32.34 -16.00
CA ARG A 110 62.70 -32.40 -17.47
C ARG A 110 62.04 -31.20 -18.11
N GLY A 111 61.97 -30.09 -17.38
CA GLY A 111 61.38 -28.87 -17.86
C GLY A 111 62.21 -28.13 -18.90
N ARG A 112 61.64 -27.04 -19.44
CA ARG A 112 62.41 -26.11 -20.27
C ARG A 112 63.04 -25.06 -19.38
N ILE A 113 64.25 -24.57 -19.75
CA ILE A 113 64.89 -23.47 -19.03
C ILE A 113 63.91 -22.28 -19.00
N PRO A 114 63.49 -21.80 -17.82
CA PRO A 114 62.52 -20.76 -17.73
C PRO A 114 63.01 -19.46 -18.36
N ASP A 115 62.18 -18.80 -19.13
CA ASP A 115 62.44 -17.40 -19.46
C ASP A 115 62.34 -16.58 -18.16
N ARG A 116 63.05 -15.45 -18.08
CA ARG A 116 63.14 -14.59 -16.90
C ARG A 116 61.75 -14.24 -16.38
N GLY A 117 61.29 -14.98 -15.37
CA GLY A 117 60.05 -14.76 -14.70
C GLY A 117 60.12 -13.70 -13.59
N ALA A 118 59.24 -13.77 -12.60
CA ALA A 118 59.20 -12.86 -11.44
C ALA A 118 60.48 -12.90 -10.56
N TYR A 119 61.33 -13.87 -10.75
CA TYR A 119 62.60 -14.05 -10.01
C TYR A 119 63.81 -13.78 -10.92
N SER A 120 64.82 -13.11 -10.34
CA SER A 120 66.09 -12.84 -11.05
C SER A 120 66.93 -14.10 -11.28
N ALA A 121 66.62 -15.22 -10.67
CA ALA A 121 67.24 -16.51 -10.84
C ALA A 121 66.47 -17.38 -11.84
N LEU A 122 67.15 -18.30 -12.52
CA LEU A 122 66.54 -19.32 -13.35
C LEU A 122 65.92 -20.40 -12.45
N VAL A 123 64.66 -20.22 -12.12
CA VAL A 123 63.87 -21.05 -11.19
C VAL A 123 62.59 -21.51 -11.81
N ASP A 124 62.24 -22.75 -11.57
CA ASP A 124 60.92 -23.34 -11.91
C ASP A 124 60.31 -24.00 -10.68
N PHE A 125 58.99 -24.00 -10.61
CA PHE A 125 58.23 -24.63 -9.53
C PHE A 125 57.18 -25.57 -10.11
N TYR A 126 57.19 -26.83 -9.66
CA TYR A 126 56.20 -27.80 -10.09
C TYR A 126 55.77 -28.72 -8.94
N ASP A 127 54.61 -29.32 -9.09
CA ASP A 127 54.07 -30.30 -8.15
C ASP A 127 54.42 -31.70 -8.65
N ALA A 128 54.89 -32.58 -7.75
CA ALA A 128 55.25 -33.96 -8.04
C ALA A 128 54.75 -34.88 -6.92
N GLN A 129 54.90 -36.18 -7.13
CA GLN A 129 54.77 -37.20 -6.07
C GLN A 129 56.13 -37.78 -5.74
N PHE A 130 56.43 -37.88 -4.44
CA PHE A 130 57.62 -38.48 -3.93
C PHE A 130 57.27 -39.35 -2.71
N ARG A 131 57.56 -40.66 -2.75
CA ARG A 131 57.18 -41.63 -1.70
C ARG A 131 55.73 -41.62 -1.31
N ASP A 132 54.88 -41.59 -2.30
CA ASP A 132 53.39 -41.49 -2.16
C ASP A 132 52.87 -40.21 -1.51
N GLU A 133 53.70 -39.22 -1.25
CA GLU A 133 53.35 -37.92 -0.74
C GLU A 133 53.37 -36.86 -1.85
N PRO A 134 52.39 -35.96 -1.90
CA PRO A 134 52.43 -34.82 -2.82
C PRO A 134 53.47 -33.82 -2.35
N VAL A 135 54.37 -33.44 -3.24
CA VAL A 135 55.44 -32.50 -2.96
C VAL A 135 55.47 -31.34 -3.93
N ARG A 136 55.83 -30.18 -3.44
CA ARG A 136 56.16 -29.00 -4.24
C ARG A 136 57.68 -28.95 -4.43
N VAL A 137 58.10 -28.85 -5.67
CA VAL A 137 59.52 -28.83 -6.02
C VAL A 137 59.91 -27.46 -6.57
N ALA A 138 60.91 -26.84 -5.98
CA ALA A 138 61.67 -25.73 -6.56
C ALA A 138 62.89 -26.23 -7.29
N VAL A 139 63.09 -25.80 -8.50
CA VAL A 139 64.23 -26.12 -9.34
C VAL A 139 65.04 -24.87 -9.58
N LEU A 140 66.25 -24.83 -9.10
CA LEU A 140 67.19 -23.76 -9.37
C LEU A 140 68.28 -24.24 -10.37
N LEU A 141 68.43 -23.56 -11.47
CA LEU A 141 69.48 -23.74 -12.42
C LEU A 141 70.65 -22.81 -12.05
N GLN A 142 71.72 -23.39 -11.44
CA GLN A 142 72.82 -22.65 -10.95
C GLN A 142 74.03 -22.78 -11.92
N PRO A 143 74.53 -21.65 -12.47
CA PRO A 143 75.77 -21.68 -13.22
C PRO A 143 76.92 -22.01 -12.28
N VAL A 144 77.70 -23.01 -12.64
CA VAL A 144 78.90 -23.37 -11.94
C VAL A 144 80.09 -23.14 -12.89
N ALA A 145 81.12 -22.43 -12.36
CA ALA A 145 82.28 -22.10 -13.13
C ALA A 145 83.49 -22.85 -12.55
N SER A 146 84.25 -23.52 -13.43
CA SER A 146 85.59 -24.02 -13.13
C SER A 146 86.58 -23.22 -13.94
N GLU A 147 87.93 -23.34 -13.61
CA GLU A 147 89.02 -22.62 -14.33
C GLU A 147 89.04 -22.91 -15.84
N ARG A 148 88.36 -23.97 -16.32
CA ARG A 148 88.39 -24.41 -17.75
C ARG A 148 87.04 -24.70 -18.36
N GLY A 149 85.89 -24.40 -17.65
CA GLY A 149 84.60 -24.68 -18.24
C GLY A 149 83.44 -24.03 -17.47
N ARG A 150 82.38 -23.67 -18.18
CA ARG A 150 81.07 -23.24 -17.61
C ARG A 150 80.08 -24.41 -17.71
N GLY A 151 79.61 -24.87 -16.56
CA GLY A 151 78.55 -25.86 -16.46
C GLY A 151 77.30 -25.31 -15.80
N MET A 152 76.19 -26.04 -15.88
CA MET A 152 74.97 -25.76 -15.17
C MET A 152 74.66 -26.92 -14.23
N ALA A 153 74.44 -26.62 -12.97
CA ALA A 153 73.87 -27.57 -12.01
C ALA A 153 72.35 -27.37 -11.82
N VAL A 154 71.66 -28.46 -11.63
CA VAL A 154 70.20 -28.47 -11.31
C VAL A 154 70.10 -28.81 -9.83
N VAL A 155 69.67 -27.81 -9.05
CA VAL A 155 69.35 -27.98 -7.63
C VAL A 155 67.81 -28.07 -7.49
N GLN A 156 67.35 -29.23 -7.08
CA GLN A 156 65.89 -29.47 -6.78
C GLN A 156 65.74 -29.57 -5.26
N VAL A 157 64.81 -28.82 -4.76
CA VAL A 157 64.34 -28.86 -3.35
C VAL A 157 62.88 -29.09 -3.31
N ALA A 158 62.47 -30.15 -2.64
CA ALA A 158 61.08 -30.55 -2.55
C ALA A 158 60.58 -30.51 -1.10
N GLU A 159 59.35 -30.06 -0.90
CA GLU A 159 58.65 -30.01 0.40
C GLU A 159 57.31 -30.68 0.28
N THR A 160 56.87 -31.43 1.30
CA THR A 160 55.52 -32.00 1.36
C THR A 160 54.47 -30.92 1.47
N LEU A 161 53.29 -31.08 0.80
CA LEU A 161 52.20 -30.10 0.80
C LEU A 161 51.36 -30.10 2.07
N GLU A 162 51.58 -31.05 2.99
CA GLU A 162 50.76 -31.25 4.18
C GLU A 162 50.66 -30.01 5.06
N LEU A 163 51.72 -29.29 5.27
CA LEU A 163 51.78 -28.08 6.09
C LEU A 163 50.93 -26.94 5.45
N ARG A 164 51.03 -26.80 4.13
CA ARG A 164 50.27 -25.80 3.37
C ARG A 164 48.77 -26.07 3.45
N GLU A 165 48.35 -27.32 3.30
CA GLU A 165 46.96 -27.73 3.40
C GLU A 165 46.39 -27.57 4.81
N THR A 166 47.17 -27.94 5.83
CA THR A 166 46.74 -27.79 7.24
C THR A 166 46.58 -26.32 7.62
N LEU A 167 47.47 -25.43 7.18
CA LEU A 167 47.32 -23.99 7.40
C LEU A 167 46.12 -23.41 6.68
N ALA A 168 45.94 -23.75 5.40
CA ALA A 168 44.79 -23.30 4.62
C ALA A 168 43.49 -23.77 5.25
N ARG A 169 43.43 -25.04 5.70
CA ARG A 169 42.25 -25.60 6.39
C ARG A 169 42.00 -24.91 7.73
N ARG A 170 43.04 -24.60 8.51
CA ARG A 170 42.87 -23.87 9.78
C ARG A 170 42.28 -22.47 9.56
N ILE A 171 42.86 -21.72 8.60
CA ILE A 171 42.34 -20.39 8.23
C ILE A 171 40.89 -20.46 7.77
N LEU A 172 40.58 -21.50 6.97
CA LEU A 172 39.18 -21.71 6.51
C LEU A 172 38.22 -21.94 7.68
N VAL A 173 38.58 -22.87 8.59
CA VAL A 173 37.72 -23.21 9.74
C VAL A 173 37.54 -22.01 10.67
N ASP A 174 38.61 -21.29 10.99
CA ASP A 174 38.52 -20.08 11.83
C ASP A 174 37.70 -18.97 11.19
N THR A 175 37.80 -18.84 9.87
CA THR A 175 37.00 -17.86 9.13
C THR A 175 35.52 -18.25 9.08
N LEU A 176 35.23 -19.51 8.78
CA LEU A 176 33.86 -20.02 8.75
C LEU A 176 33.20 -19.87 10.12
N TRP A 177 33.91 -20.17 11.21
CA TRP A 177 33.32 -20.00 12.55
C TRP A 177 32.98 -18.55 12.87
N ARG A 178 33.88 -17.62 12.55
CA ARG A 178 33.61 -16.17 12.71
C ARG A 178 32.45 -15.69 11.86
N GLN A 179 32.33 -16.17 10.62
CA GLN A 179 31.26 -15.82 9.72
C GLN A 179 29.92 -16.40 10.16
N LEU A 180 29.87 -17.63 10.70
CA LEU A 180 28.69 -18.23 11.28
C LEU A 180 28.20 -17.44 12.51
N LEU A 181 29.14 -17.03 13.38
CA LEU A 181 28.78 -16.17 14.51
C LEU A 181 28.21 -14.83 14.05
N LEU A 182 28.85 -14.18 13.08
CA LEU A 182 28.34 -12.92 12.51
C LEU A 182 26.94 -13.10 11.89
N MET A 183 26.73 -14.18 11.14
CA MET A 183 25.43 -14.52 10.57
C MET A 183 24.37 -14.71 11.66
N ALA A 184 24.70 -15.40 12.74
CA ALA A 184 23.78 -15.62 13.86
C ALA A 184 23.40 -14.30 14.53
N VAL A 185 24.36 -13.39 14.75
CA VAL A 185 24.11 -12.05 15.30
C VAL A 185 23.21 -11.23 14.37
N ILE A 186 23.52 -11.20 13.07
CA ILE A 186 22.69 -10.50 12.06
C ILE A 186 21.29 -11.09 12.03
N ALA A 187 21.15 -12.42 12.02
CA ALA A 187 19.84 -13.09 12.01
C ALA A 187 19.03 -12.74 13.26
N ALA A 188 19.64 -12.77 14.43
CA ALA A 188 18.99 -12.39 15.69
C ALA A 188 18.52 -10.92 15.66
N LEU A 189 19.38 -10.01 15.21
CA LEU A 189 19.07 -8.58 15.09
C LEU A 189 17.90 -8.35 14.10
N VAL A 190 17.97 -8.96 12.92
CA VAL A 190 16.90 -8.82 11.90
C VAL A 190 15.58 -9.36 12.43
N VAL A 191 15.57 -10.53 13.10
CA VAL A 191 14.37 -11.09 13.72
C VAL A 191 13.81 -10.13 14.77
N TRP A 192 14.66 -9.57 15.62
CA TRP A 192 14.25 -8.61 16.65
C TRP A 192 13.65 -7.33 16.05
N VAL A 193 14.31 -6.72 15.04
CA VAL A 193 13.84 -5.51 14.36
C VAL A 193 12.49 -5.77 13.67
N VAL A 194 12.37 -6.87 12.92
CA VAL A 194 11.13 -7.23 12.22
C VAL A 194 9.97 -7.47 13.21
N GLN A 195 10.24 -8.15 14.33
CA GLN A 195 9.23 -8.36 15.36
C GLN A 195 8.78 -7.03 15.97
N ARG A 196 9.72 -6.15 16.30
CA ARG A 196 9.40 -4.84 16.89
C ARG A 196 8.65 -3.94 15.91
N ALA A 197 9.04 -3.92 14.62
CA ALA A 197 8.38 -3.12 13.59
C ALA A 197 6.95 -3.62 13.25
N THR A 198 6.68 -4.92 13.34
CA THR A 198 5.36 -5.48 13.04
C THR A 198 4.41 -5.50 14.24
N LEU A 199 4.90 -5.29 15.46
CA LEU A 199 4.10 -5.34 16.68
C LEU A 199 2.95 -4.29 16.69
N PRO A 200 3.15 -3.01 16.31
CA PRO A 200 2.08 -2.01 16.26
C PRO A 200 0.97 -2.39 15.28
N VAL A 201 1.32 -2.93 14.10
CA VAL A 201 0.34 -3.39 13.11
C VAL A 201 -0.56 -4.47 13.69
N ARG A 202 0.04 -5.45 14.37
CA ARG A 202 -0.70 -6.54 15.02
C ARG A 202 -1.62 -6.03 16.14
N ARG A 203 -1.16 -5.05 16.93
CA ARG A 203 -1.97 -4.44 18.00
C ARG A 203 -3.19 -3.72 17.44
N VAL A 204 -3.01 -2.91 16.37
CA VAL A 204 -4.14 -2.23 15.71
C VAL A 204 -5.12 -3.26 15.13
N SER A 205 -4.61 -4.28 14.44
CA SER A 205 -5.45 -5.35 13.87
C SER A 205 -6.22 -6.14 14.95
N ALA A 206 -5.57 -6.47 16.06
CA ALA A 206 -6.22 -7.17 17.18
C ALA A 206 -7.32 -6.32 17.82
N ARG A 207 -7.03 -5.03 18.10
CA ARG A 207 -8.03 -4.09 18.63
C ARG A 207 -9.24 -3.93 17.71
N LEU A 208 -9.03 -3.94 16.39
CA LEU A 208 -10.13 -3.90 15.41
C LEU A 208 -10.95 -5.19 15.43
N ALA A 209 -10.29 -6.35 15.53
CA ALA A 209 -10.95 -7.66 15.55
C ALA A 209 -11.73 -7.93 16.84
N GLU A 210 -11.29 -7.37 17.96
CA GLU A 210 -11.93 -7.54 19.29
C GLU A 210 -13.06 -6.55 19.57
N ARG A 211 -13.30 -5.57 18.63
CA ARG A 211 -14.39 -4.61 18.81
C ARG A 211 -15.75 -5.27 18.74
N PRO A 212 -16.69 -4.89 19.62
CA PRO A 212 -18.08 -5.32 19.53
C PRO A 212 -18.72 -4.87 18.20
N GLU A 213 -19.69 -5.64 17.74
CA GLU A 213 -20.49 -5.25 16.57
C GLU A 213 -21.17 -3.91 16.85
N GLY A 214 -20.94 -2.93 15.96
CA GLY A 214 -21.51 -1.58 16.06
C GLY A 214 -20.66 -0.55 16.80
N ASP A 215 -19.48 -0.90 17.34
CA ASP A 215 -18.55 0.10 17.89
C ASP A 215 -17.75 0.78 16.76
N LEU A 216 -18.18 1.97 16.40
CA LEU A 216 -17.59 2.84 15.37
C LEU A 216 -16.76 4.00 15.99
N SER A 217 -16.38 3.90 17.25
CA SER A 217 -15.56 4.91 17.91
C SER A 217 -14.20 5.10 17.20
N PRO A 218 -13.56 6.26 17.28
CA PRO A 218 -12.25 6.50 16.69
C PRO A 218 -11.20 5.47 17.13
N ILE A 219 -10.28 5.12 16.22
CA ILE A 219 -9.19 4.21 16.54
C ILE A 219 -8.07 4.99 17.24
N GLU A 220 -7.90 4.78 18.53
CA GLU A 220 -6.78 5.33 19.28
C GLU A 220 -5.54 4.45 19.09
N ALA A 221 -4.56 4.94 18.35
CA ALA A 221 -3.28 4.29 18.11
C ALA A 221 -2.11 5.28 18.28
N PRO A 222 -1.90 5.82 19.51
CA PRO A 222 -0.86 6.84 19.75
C PRO A 222 0.55 6.30 19.46
N ASP A 223 0.77 4.99 19.63
CA ASP A 223 2.04 4.31 19.40
C ASP A 223 2.25 3.85 17.95
N ALA A 224 1.35 4.19 17.03
CA ALA A 224 1.47 3.78 15.64
C ALA A 224 2.64 4.51 14.96
N PRO A 225 3.53 3.80 14.25
CA PRO A 225 4.54 4.40 13.40
C PRO A 225 3.93 5.41 12.43
N ARG A 226 4.73 6.41 12.02
CA ARG A 226 4.26 7.47 11.09
C ARG A 226 3.69 6.91 9.79
N GLU A 227 4.23 5.79 9.33
CA GLU A 227 3.81 5.09 8.12
C GLU A 227 2.40 4.48 8.23
N LEU A 228 1.93 4.21 9.44
CA LEU A 228 0.59 3.66 9.70
C LEU A 228 -0.45 4.73 10.05
N GLN A 229 -0.03 5.94 10.43
CA GLN A 229 -0.95 7.03 10.77
C GLN A 229 -1.96 7.36 9.67
N PRO A 230 -1.58 7.44 8.35
CA PRO A 230 -2.54 7.67 7.28
C PRO A 230 -3.61 6.58 7.18
N LEU A 231 -3.24 5.32 7.41
CA LEU A 231 -4.18 4.20 7.39
C LEU A 231 -5.17 4.27 8.57
N VAL A 232 -4.67 4.57 9.77
CA VAL A 232 -5.50 4.76 10.97
C VAL A 232 -6.47 5.94 10.78
N ALA A 233 -5.98 7.07 10.24
CA ALA A 233 -6.79 8.24 9.96
C ALA A 233 -7.89 7.93 8.93
N ALA A 234 -7.56 7.30 7.81
CA ALA A 234 -8.53 6.90 6.79
C ALA A 234 -9.60 5.94 7.34
N THR A 235 -9.19 4.96 8.14
CA THR A 235 -10.13 4.02 8.76
C THR A 235 -11.06 4.73 9.75
N THR A 236 -10.52 5.64 10.57
CA THR A 236 -11.30 6.45 11.52
C THR A 236 -12.30 7.36 10.79
N GLU A 237 -11.90 7.94 9.65
CA GLU A 237 -12.80 8.77 8.84
C GLU A 237 -13.96 7.95 8.27
N VAL A 238 -13.68 6.74 7.73
CA VAL A 238 -14.71 5.83 7.22
C VAL A 238 -15.68 5.43 8.34
N MET A 239 -15.17 5.08 9.53
CA MET A 239 -16.02 4.79 10.68
C MET A 239 -16.89 5.96 11.09
N GLY A 240 -16.33 7.18 11.09
CA GLY A 240 -17.09 8.40 11.38
C GLY A 240 -18.19 8.70 10.35
N ARG A 241 -17.96 8.39 9.06
CA ARG A 241 -18.99 8.48 8.03
C ARG A 241 -20.10 7.44 8.26
N LEU A 242 -19.73 6.20 8.56
CA LEU A 242 -20.69 5.13 8.83
C LEU A 242 -21.53 5.42 10.07
N GLN A 243 -20.91 5.92 11.15
CA GLN A 243 -21.63 6.35 12.35
C GLN A 243 -22.69 7.40 12.04
N ARG A 244 -22.34 8.44 11.28
CA ARG A 244 -23.28 9.50 10.87
C ARG A 244 -24.45 8.95 10.05
N LEU A 245 -24.18 8.03 9.12
CA LEU A 245 -25.23 7.37 8.33
C LEU A 245 -26.17 6.55 9.21
N LEU A 246 -25.64 5.75 10.13
CA LEU A 246 -26.46 4.95 11.06
C LEU A 246 -27.28 5.83 12.01
N ASP A 247 -26.72 6.92 12.50
CA ASP A 247 -27.44 7.87 13.37
C ASP A 247 -28.55 8.60 12.62
N HIS A 248 -28.33 8.93 11.33
CA HIS A 248 -29.35 9.49 10.47
C HIS A 248 -30.46 8.47 10.21
N GLN A 249 -30.12 7.23 9.91
CA GLN A 249 -31.11 6.16 9.69
C GLN A 249 -31.92 5.87 10.96
N LYS A 250 -31.29 5.78 12.13
CA LYS A 250 -31.97 5.56 13.42
C LYS A 250 -32.96 6.72 13.73
N ARG A 251 -32.55 7.95 13.50
CA ARG A 251 -33.44 9.13 13.68
C ARG A 251 -34.63 9.05 12.73
N PHE A 252 -34.39 8.80 11.45
CA PHE A 252 -35.44 8.66 10.45
C PHE A 252 -36.46 7.59 10.84
N VAL A 253 -36.04 6.39 11.20
CA VAL A 253 -36.93 5.29 11.61
C VAL A 253 -37.74 5.66 12.85
N ARG A 254 -37.11 6.26 13.86
CA ARG A 254 -37.78 6.69 15.09
C ARG A 254 -38.81 7.76 14.81
N ASP A 255 -38.46 8.79 14.06
CA ASP A 255 -39.34 9.92 13.78
C ASP A 255 -40.51 9.47 12.89
N THR A 256 -40.26 8.59 11.91
CA THR A 256 -41.28 7.93 11.09
C THR A 256 -42.30 7.15 11.95
N ALA A 257 -41.78 6.31 12.88
CA ALA A 257 -42.64 5.52 13.76
C ALA A 257 -43.51 6.40 14.66
N HIS A 258 -42.97 7.52 15.17
CA HIS A 258 -43.73 8.47 15.96
C HIS A 258 -44.82 9.15 15.16
N GLN A 259 -44.53 9.58 13.93
CA GLN A 259 -45.49 10.26 13.07
C GLN A 259 -46.63 9.37 12.54
N LEU A 260 -46.37 8.08 12.34
CA LEU A 260 -47.40 7.10 11.97
C LEU A 260 -48.27 6.69 13.17
N ARG A 261 -47.71 6.67 14.39
CA ARG A 261 -48.49 6.30 15.59
C ARG A 261 -49.65 7.24 15.87
N THR A 262 -49.47 8.55 15.63
CA THR A 262 -50.48 9.56 15.90
C THR A 262 -51.78 9.37 15.07
N PRO A 263 -51.74 9.32 13.72
CA PRO A 263 -52.94 9.11 12.92
C PRO A 263 -53.57 7.73 13.20
N LEU A 264 -52.79 6.70 13.47
CA LEU A 264 -53.33 5.38 13.82
C LEU A 264 -54.04 5.39 15.18
N ALA A 265 -53.54 6.15 16.17
CA ALA A 265 -54.26 6.34 17.44
C ALA A 265 -55.55 7.10 17.29
N VAL A 266 -55.56 8.16 16.47
CA VAL A 266 -56.79 8.94 16.13
C VAL A 266 -57.78 8.05 15.41
N LEU A 267 -57.36 7.29 14.41
CA LEU A 267 -58.18 6.34 13.68
C LEU A 267 -58.82 5.30 14.62
N LYS A 268 -58.04 4.75 15.56
CA LYS A 268 -58.52 3.80 16.57
C LYS A 268 -59.61 4.45 17.45
N ALA A 269 -59.38 5.67 17.90
CA ALA A 269 -60.35 6.40 18.73
C ALA A 269 -61.67 6.70 17.95
N GLN A 270 -61.58 7.14 16.68
CA GLN A 270 -62.72 7.38 15.81
C GLN A 270 -63.55 6.12 15.56
N VAL A 271 -62.90 5.01 15.26
CA VAL A 271 -63.57 3.70 15.11
C VAL A 271 -64.23 3.26 16.41
N GLN A 272 -63.62 3.49 17.56
CA GLN A 272 -64.21 3.14 18.86
C GLN A 272 -65.42 4.05 19.19
N SER A 273 -65.33 5.34 18.90
CA SER A 273 -66.45 6.30 19.07
C SER A 273 -67.63 5.94 18.14
N ALA A 274 -67.36 5.64 16.88
CA ALA A 274 -68.38 5.17 15.93
C ALA A 274 -69.07 3.88 16.44
N ARG A 275 -68.33 2.92 16.95
CA ARG A 275 -68.88 1.66 17.50
C ARG A 275 -69.73 1.86 18.75
N ARG A 276 -69.50 2.89 19.54
CA ARG A 276 -70.30 3.25 20.74
C ARG A 276 -71.55 4.06 20.39
N GLY A 277 -71.59 4.53 19.14
CA GLY A 277 -72.70 5.37 18.76
C GLY A 277 -72.60 6.83 19.25
N ASP A 278 -71.39 7.29 19.61
CA ASP A 278 -71.13 8.63 20.14
C ASP A 278 -71.36 9.75 19.06
N MET A 279 -71.39 9.32 17.76
CA MET A 279 -71.62 10.23 16.61
C MET A 279 -72.39 9.53 15.51
N PRO A 280 -73.01 10.27 14.56
CA PRO A 280 -73.65 9.72 13.38
C PRO A 280 -72.68 8.93 12.51
N ALA A 281 -73.13 7.81 11.95
CA ALA A 281 -72.26 6.89 11.19
C ALA A 281 -71.64 7.58 9.96
N GLU A 282 -72.35 8.44 9.29
CA GLU A 282 -71.91 9.18 8.11
C GLU A 282 -70.79 10.17 8.49
N GLN A 283 -70.87 10.85 9.61
CA GLN A 283 -69.84 11.73 10.13
C GLN A 283 -68.60 10.93 10.56
N ALA A 284 -68.78 9.79 11.24
CA ALA A 284 -67.74 8.94 11.64
C ALA A 284 -66.94 8.39 10.43
N LEU A 285 -67.63 7.96 9.38
CA LEU A 285 -67.00 7.49 8.14
C LEU A 285 -66.24 8.61 7.44
N GLY A 286 -66.70 9.81 7.42
CA GLY A 286 -66.04 11.00 6.88
C GLY A 286 -64.74 11.28 7.63
N GLU A 287 -64.78 11.37 8.97
CA GLU A 287 -63.56 11.61 9.80
C GLU A 287 -62.49 10.48 9.68
N ILE A 288 -62.95 9.21 9.58
CA ILE A 288 -62.09 8.06 9.35
C ILE A 288 -61.41 8.17 7.98
N SER A 289 -62.20 8.49 6.92
CA SER A 289 -61.65 8.67 5.55
C SER A 289 -60.60 9.76 5.51
N ASP A 290 -60.86 10.92 6.09
CA ASP A 290 -59.90 12.03 6.17
C ASP A 290 -58.61 11.62 6.91
N THR A 291 -58.74 10.81 7.97
CA THR A 291 -57.57 10.34 8.73
C THR A 291 -56.74 9.32 7.96
N VAL A 292 -57.37 8.42 7.20
CA VAL A 292 -56.71 7.47 6.29
C VAL A 292 -56.01 8.21 5.17
N GLU A 293 -56.64 9.21 4.54
CA GLU A 293 -56.02 10.01 3.48
C GLU A 293 -54.78 10.75 3.99
N ARG A 294 -54.85 11.38 5.17
CA ARG A 294 -53.67 12.02 5.81
C ARG A 294 -52.55 11.03 6.12
N ALA A 295 -52.88 9.85 6.63
CA ALA A 295 -51.91 8.81 6.90
C ALA A 295 -51.23 8.29 5.60
N THR A 296 -52.02 8.13 4.53
CA THR A 296 -51.55 7.72 3.21
C THR A 296 -50.61 8.77 2.60
N LEU A 297 -51.00 10.05 2.66
CA LEU A 297 -50.14 11.15 2.21
C LEU A 297 -48.81 11.18 2.96
N LEU A 298 -48.82 11.02 4.28
CA LEU A 298 -47.61 10.95 5.11
C LEU A 298 -46.75 9.79 4.70
N ALA A 299 -47.29 8.58 4.51
CA ALA A 299 -46.53 7.41 4.08
C ALA A 299 -45.88 7.63 2.69
N ASN A 300 -46.63 8.19 1.72
CA ASN A 300 -46.07 8.51 0.39
C ASN A 300 -44.93 9.53 0.45
N GLN A 301 -45.05 10.55 1.31
CA GLN A 301 -43.99 11.54 1.49
C GLN A 301 -42.70 10.93 2.14
N MET A 302 -42.88 9.98 3.06
CA MET A 302 -41.74 9.22 3.61
C MET A 302 -41.06 8.34 2.57
N LEU A 303 -41.85 7.69 1.70
CA LEU A 303 -41.32 6.94 0.56
C LEU A 303 -40.59 7.85 -0.42
N SER A 304 -41.08 9.07 -0.65
CA SER A 304 -40.41 10.07 -1.49
C SER A 304 -39.06 10.47 -0.91
N LEU A 305 -38.96 10.73 0.42
CA LEU A 305 -37.64 10.99 1.07
C LEU A 305 -36.68 9.84 0.93
N ALA A 306 -37.13 8.60 1.16
CA ALA A 306 -36.27 7.42 1.01
C ALA A 306 -35.81 7.25 -0.45
N LYS A 307 -36.69 7.53 -1.42
CA LYS A 307 -36.36 7.47 -2.85
C LYS A 307 -35.34 8.54 -3.27
N VAL A 308 -35.45 9.76 -2.73
CA VAL A 308 -34.45 10.81 -2.98
C VAL A 308 -33.05 10.34 -2.54
N GLU A 309 -32.96 9.80 -1.33
CA GLU A 309 -31.67 9.30 -0.82
C GLU A 309 -31.12 8.14 -1.67
N GLN A 310 -31.98 7.23 -2.13
CA GLN A 310 -31.56 6.15 -3.05
C GLN A 310 -31.05 6.71 -4.37
N LEU A 311 -31.77 7.64 -5.00
CA LEU A 311 -31.39 8.22 -6.31
C LEU A 311 -30.16 9.11 -6.21
N ARG A 312 -29.91 9.74 -5.06
CA ARG A 312 -28.68 10.51 -4.79
C ARG A 312 -27.42 9.67 -4.91
N GLN A 313 -27.50 8.37 -4.62
CA GLN A 313 -26.38 7.44 -4.69
C GLN A 313 -26.19 6.81 -6.07
N GLN A 314 -27.15 7.04 -7.01
CA GLN A 314 -27.10 6.50 -8.36
C GLN A 314 -26.50 7.53 -9.34
N PRO A 315 -25.48 7.17 -10.15
CA PRO A 315 -24.85 8.08 -11.08
C PRO A 315 -25.69 8.37 -12.35
N GLU A 316 -26.84 7.72 -12.52
CA GLU A 316 -27.66 7.78 -13.73
C GLU A 316 -28.59 9.02 -13.73
N SER A 317 -28.01 10.23 -13.82
CA SER A 317 -28.78 11.45 -14.10
C SER A 317 -28.88 11.69 -15.60
N GLU A 318 -30.06 11.97 -16.10
CA GLU A 318 -30.36 12.27 -17.52
C GLU A 318 -30.38 13.78 -17.76
N ARG A 319 -30.10 14.17 -19.00
CA ARG A 319 -30.33 15.55 -19.43
C ARG A 319 -31.81 15.76 -19.72
N ILE A 320 -32.48 16.60 -18.93
CA ILE A 320 -33.92 16.83 -18.97
C ILE A 320 -34.19 18.32 -19.09
N ASP A 321 -35.12 18.71 -19.98
CA ASP A 321 -35.62 20.05 -19.99
C ASP A 321 -36.63 20.23 -18.84
N TRP A 322 -36.22 20.96 -17.81
CA TRP A 322 -37.06 21.17 -16.63
C TRP A 322 -38.32 21.95 -16.94
N ALA A 323 -38.34 22.89 -17.92
CA ALA A 323 -39.52 23.60 -18.34
C ALA A 323 -40.60 22.65 -18.83
N GLN A 324 -40.25 21.58 -19.52
CA GLN A 324 -41.21 20.56 -19.95
C GLN A 324 -41.82 19.83 -18.75
N VAL A 325 -40.97 19.46 -17.76
CA VAL A 325 -41.45 18.80 -16.54
C VAL A 325 -42.42 19.71 -15.73
N VAL A 326 -42.05 20.99 -15.62
CA VAL A 326 -42.94 21.97 -14.93
C VAL A 326 -44.30 22.07 -15.63
N ARG A 327 -44.33 22.10 -16.96
CA ARG A 327 -45.58 22.13 -17.74
C ARG A 327 -46.43 20.87 -17.53
N GLU A 328 -45.80 19.69 -17.54
CA GLU A 328 -46.49 18.43 -17.29
C GLU A 328 -47.11 18.40 -15.88
N VAL A 329 -46.38 18.80 -14.86
CA VAL A 329 -46.85 18.83 -13.49
C VAL A 329 -47.93 19.91 -13.30
N ALA A 330 -47.82 21.06 -13.98
CA ALA A 330 -48.85 22.10 -13.95
C ALA A 330 -50.18 21.61 -14.55
N LEU A 331 -50.13 20.79 -15.61
CA LEU A 331 -51.31 20.14 -16.15
C LEU A 331 -51.91 19.11 -15.19
N ASP A 332 -51.08 18.33 -14.49
CA ASP A 332 -51.52 17.36 -13.49
C ASP A 332 -52.28 18.02 -12.33
N VAL A 333 -51.84 19.23 -11.90
CA VAL A 333 -52.48 19.95 -10.79
C VAL A 333 -53.58 20.90 -11.23
N SER A 334 -53.89 21.00 -12.54
CA SER A 334 -54.91 21.90 -13.08
C SER A 334 -56.31 21.74 -12.47
N PRO A 335 -56.78 20.52 -12.07
CA PRO A 335 -58.07 20.40 -11.37
C PRO A 335 -58.10 21.15 -10.04
N LEU A 336 -56.98 21.14 -9.28
CA LEU A 336 -56.90 21.86 -8.00
C LEU A 336 -56.84 23.38 -8.19
N VAL A 337 -56.24 23.84 -9.29
CA VAL A 337 -56.27 25.26 -9.69
C VAL A 337 -57.66 25.70 -10.04
N ALA A 338 -58.40 24.88 -10.81
CA ALA A 338 -59.74 25.14 -11.18
C ALA A 338 -60.77 25.17 -9.99
N ASP A 339 -60.63 24.22 -9.07
CA ASP A 339 -61.44 24.12 -7.84
C ASP A 339 -61.33 25.39 -6.98
N LYS A 340 -60.13 26.01 -6.93
CA LYS A 340 -59.90 27.28 -6.22
C LYS A 340 -60.08 28.52 -7.10
N ALA A 341 -60.48 28.36 -8.38
CA ALA A 341 -60.59 29.42 -9.37
C ALA A 341 -59.36 30.35 -9.43
N LEU A 342 -58.16 29.79 -9.28
CA LEU A 342 -56.91 30.58 -9.29
C LEU A 342 -56.56 31.07 -10.69
N ASP A 343 -56.08 32.32 -10.81
CA ASP A 343 -55.56 32.88 -12.05
C ASP A 343 -54.12 32.39 -12.27
N PHE A 344 -53.97 31.29 -13.05
CA PHE A 344 -52.73 30.59 -13.21
C PHE A 344 -52.01 31.08 -14.47
N GLU A 345 -50.75 31.57 -14.28
CA GLU A 345 -49.87 31.99 -15.35
C GLU A 345 -48.61 31.12 -15.35
N PHE A 346 -48.20 30.61 -16.55
CA PHE A 346 -46.96 29.87 -16.73
C PHE A 346 -46.13 30.52 -17.81
N ASP A 347 -44.88 30.96 -17.42
CA ASP A 347 -43.85 31.44 -18.34
C ASP A 347 -42.65 30.49 -18.30
N GLY A 348 -42.39 29.80 -19.41
CA GLY A 348 -41.40 28.74 -19.47
C GLY A 348 -40.46 28.82 -20.65
N ALA A 349 -39.18 29.09 -20.39
CA ALA A 349 -38.09 28.93 -21.34
C ALA A 349 -37.38 27.57 -21.11
N SER A 350 -36.84 26.98 -22.19
CA SER A 350 -36.08 25.71 -22.08
C SER A 350 -34.91 25.84 -21.14
N THR A 351 -34.84 24.95 -20.15
CA THR A 351 -33.84 24.94 -19.08
C THR A 351 -33.32 23.52 -18.88
N PRO A 352 -32.33 23.07 -19.69
CA PRO A 352 -31.76 21.73 -19.55
C PRO A 352 -30.93 21.59 -18.26
N VAL A 353 -31.26 20.58 -17.45
CA VAL A 353 -30.58 20.23 -16.22
C VAL A 353 -30.25 18.73 -16.19
N ARG A 354 -29.23 18.32 -15.42
CA ARG A 354 -28.95 16.91 -15.14
C ARG A 354 -29.64 16.47 -13.87
N ALA A 355 -30.64 15.58 -14.04
CA ALA A 355 -31.44 15.11 -12.91
C ALA A 355 -32.12 13.77 -13.23
N HIS A 356 -32.70 13.14 -12.22
CA HIS A 356 -33.70 12.11 -12.41
C HIS A 356 -35.05 12.80 -12.63
N ARG A 357 -35.78 12.42 -13.68
CA ARG A 357 -37.07 13.00 -14.02
C ARG A 357 -38.05 13.02 -12.83
N TRP A 358 -38.08 11.93 -12.07
CA TRP A 358 -38.89 11.81 -10.88
C TRP A 358 -38.59 12.91 -9.83
N MET A 359 -37.31 13.24 -9.60
CA MET A 359 -36.91 14.31 -8.64
C MET A 359 -37.48 15.67 -9.06
N LEU A 360 -37.38 16.03 -10.34
CA LEU A 360 -37.88 17.29 -10.86
C LEU A 360 -39.41 17.35 -10.80
N GLN A 361 -40.12 16.24 -11.09
CA GLN A 361 -41.54 16.13 -10.96
C GLN A 361 -41.99 16.30 -9.50
N GLU A 362 -41.33 15.60 -8.55
CA GLU A 362 -41.69 15.65 -7.14
C GLU A 362 -41.42 17.04 -6.53
N LEU A 363 -40.26 17.65 -6.87
CA LEU A 363 -39.93 19.03 -6.48
C LEU A 363 -40.99 20.01 -6.95
N THR A 364 -41.30 20.00 -8.25
CA THR A 364 -42.26 20.88 -8.85
C THR A 364 -43.64 20.68 -8.27
N ARG A 365 -44.10 19.42 -8.10
CA ARG A 365 -45.36 19.06 -7.53
C ARG A 365 -45.54 19.59 -6.10
N ASN A 366 -44.51 19.39 -5.24
CA ASN A 366 -44.56 19.88 -3.86
C ASN A 366 -44.62 21.40 -3.79
N LEU A 367 -43.89 22.12 -4.65
CA LEU A 367 -43.95 23.59 -4.68
C LEU A 367 -45.31 24.09 -5.16
N LEU A 368 -45.87 23.51 -6.23
CA LEU A 368 -47.20 23.89 -6.76
C LEU A 368 -48.32 23.57 -5.77
N HIS A 369 -48.29 22.37 -5.16
CA HIS A 369 -49.29 22.00 -4.14
C HIS A 369 -49.25 22.97 -2.95
N ASN A 370 -48.09 23.38 -2.49
CA ASN A 370 -47.95 24.36 -1.41
C ASN A 370 -48.52 25.72 -1.82
N ALA A 371 -48.19 26.21 -3.01
CA ALA A 371 -48.70 27.48 -3.51
C ALA A 371 -50.23 27.45 -3.69
N ILE A 372 -50.78 26.41 -4.33
CA ILE A 372 -52.26 26.24 -4.49
C ILE A 372 -52.93 26.15 -3.13
N LYS A 373 -52.38 25.40 -2.20
CA LYS A 373 -52.97 25.20 -0.86
C LYS A 373 -53.12 26.52 -0.10
N HIS A 374 -52.07 27.37 -0.12
CA HIS A 374 -52.02 28.59 0.66
C HIS A 374 -52.56 29.83 -0.06
N SER A 375 -52.82 29.77 -1.39
CA SER A 375 -53.50 30.82 -2.13
C SER A 375 -54.93 30.96 -1.73
N PRO A 376 -55.48 32.20 -1.55
CA PRO A 376 -56.94 32.47 -1.45
C PRO A 376 -57.61 32.07 -2.76
N PRO A 377 -58.90 31.74 -2.71
CA PRO A 377 -59.70 31.54 -3.93
C PRO A 377 -59.69 32.78 -4.85
N GLY A 378 -59.51 32.56 -6.15
CA GLY A 378 -59.42 33.64 -7.15
C GLY A 378 -58.11 34.41 -7.20
N ALA A 379 -57.11 34.03 -6.39
CA ALA A 379 -55.82 34.72 -6.36
C ALA A 379 -54.93 34.36 -7.56
N PRO A 380 -53.99 35.23 -7.97
CA PRO A 380 -53.01 34.92 -8.98
C PRO A 380 -51.96 33.91 -8.47
N LEU A 381 -51.60 32.97 -9.33
CA LEU A 381 -50.53 31.99 -9.12
C LEU A 381 -49.59 31.99 -10.34
N SER A 382 -48.41 32.56 -10.20
CA SER A 382 -47.46 32.68 -11.31
C SER A 382 -46.34 31.68 -11.15
N VAL A 383 -46.00 30.96 -12.22
CA VAL A 383 -44.89 30.03 -12.31
C VAL A 383 -43.97 30.44 -13.46
N ALA A 384 -42.72 30.71 -13.17
CA ALA A 384 -41.75 31.09 -14.18
C ALA A 384 -40.54 30.18 -14.11
N ILE A 385 -40.06 29.69 -15.25
CA ILE A 385 -38.79 28.96 -15.36
C ILE A 385 -37.93 29.56 -16.47
N ARG A 386 -36.70 29.89 -16.13
CA ARG A 386 -35.75 30.57 -17.04
C ARG A 386 -34.33 30.27 -16.70
N VAL A 387 -33.44 30.61 -17.61
CA VAL A 387 -31.98 30.62 -17.32
C VAL A 387 -31.59 31.97 -16.75
N ASP A 388 -30.95 31.98 -15.57
CA ASP A 388 -30.48 33.18 -14.90
C ASP A 388 -29.04 32.94 -14.39
N ALA A 389 -28.09 33.80 -14.82
CA ALA A 389 -26.67 33.71 -14.45
C ALA A 389 -26.01 32.33 -14.64
N GLY A 390 -26.44 31.55 -15.64
CA GLY A 390 -25.90 30.21 -15.92
C GLY A 390 -26.51 29.08 -15.06
N GLU A 391 -27.59 29.39 -14.30
CA GLU A 391 -28.40 28.43 -13.54
C GLU A 391 -29.82 28.34 -14.11
N ALA A 392 -30.43 27.19 -13.97
CA ALA A 392 -31.87 27.02 -14.19
C ALA A 392 -32.65 27.54 -12.96
N LEU A 393 -33.50 28.54 -13.17
CA LEU A 393 -34.26 29.20 -12.12
C LEU A 393 -35.72 28.88 -12.28
N LEU A 394 -36.34 28.18 -11.31
CA LEU A 394 -37.77 28.03 -11.15
C LEU A 394 -38.26 29.00 -10.06
N SER A 395 -39.25 29.79 -10.35
CA SER A 395 -39.93 30.68 -9.42
C SER A 395 -41.43 30.36 -9.38
N VAL A 396 -41.97 30.09 -8.20
CA VAL A 396 -43.41 29.92 -7.95
C VAL A 396 -43.85 31.03 -7.00
N GLN A 397 -44.80 31.84 -7.44
CA GLN A 397 -45.30 32.99 -6.70
C GLN A 397 -46.79 32.84 -6.39
N ASP A 398 -47.15 32.94 -5.14
CA ASP A 398 -48.53 32.93 -4.64
C ASP A 398 -48.85 34.21 -3.89
N ASP A 399 -50.13 34.50 -3.73
CA ASP A 399 -50.69 35.60 -2.95
C ASP A 399 -51.25 35.13 -1.60
N GLY A 400 -50.61 34.11 -1.01
CA GLY A 400 -50.93 33.59 0.30
C GLY A 400 -50.49 34.48 1.46
N PRO A 401 -50.66 34.04 2.71
CA PRO A 401 -50.35 34.85 3.91
C PRO A 401 -48.83 35.04 4.14
N GLY A 402 -47.99 34.41 3.31
CA GLY A 402 -46.55 34.38 3.52
C GLY A 402 -46.14 33.51 4.72
N ILE A 403 -44.89 33.62 5.11
CA ILE A 403 -44.25 32.80 6.17
C ILE A 403 -44.02 33.66 7.40
N PRO A 404 -44.53 33.29 8.59
CA PRO A 404 -44.20 33.96 9.85
C PRO A 404 -42.70 33.91 10.16
N ALA A 405 -42.17 34.96 10.81
CA ALA A 405 -40.73 35.11 11.05
C ALA A 405 -40.14 33.99 11.95
N ASP A 406 -40.93 33.50 12.90
CA ASP A 406 -40.59 32.42 13.83
C ASP A 406 -40.49 31.07 13.16
N LEU A 407 -41.17 30.83 12.05
CA LEU A 407 -41.16 29.59 11.29
C LEU A 407 -40.04 29.54 10.24
N ARG A 408 -39.46 30.67 9.80
CA ARG A 408 -38.50 30.74 8.71
C ARG A 408 -37.26 29.81 8.90
N GLN A 409 -36.72 29.71 10.10
CA GLN A 409 -35.54 28.88 10.38
C GLN A 409 -35.86 27.37 10.37
N ARG A 410 -37.10 26.99 10.52
CA ARG A 410 -37.54 25.60 10.68
C ARG A 410 -38.30 25.04 9.51
N LEU A 411 -38.63 25.84 8.50
CA LEU A 411 -39.51 25.49 7.38
C LEU A 411 -39.09 24.24 6.61
N PHE A 412 -37.79 24.06 6.46
CA PHE A 412 -37.23 22.92 5.76
C PHE A 412 -36.89 21.72 6.68
N ALA A 413 -37.13 21.84 7.99
CA ALA A 413 -36.98 20.72 8.88
C ALA A 413 -38.16 19.74 8.70
N PRO A 414 -37.92 18.43 8.64
CA PRO A 414 -39.00 17.47 8.58
C PRO A 414 -40.00 17.68 9.74
N PHE A 415 -41.29 17.60 9.46
CA PHE A 415 -42.39 17.72 10.45
C PHE A 415 -42.48 19.09 11.17
N SER A 416 -42.03 20.16 10.53
CA SER A 416 -42.00 21.49 11.13
C SER A 416 -43.29 22.27 11.01
N ALA A 417 -44.33 21.74 10.36
CA ALA A 417 -45.64 22.37 10.30
C ALA A 417 -46.28 22.40 11.70
N GLY A 418 -46.53 23.61 12.24
CA GLY A 418 -46.97 23.80 13.63
C GLY A 418 -48.40 23.38 13.94
N ASP A 419 -49.23 23.01 12.97
CA ASP A 419 -50.62 22.61 13.19
C ASP A 419 -50.99 21.39 12.34
N VAL A 420 -51.65 20.42 12.96
CA VAL A 420 -52.14 19.17 12.31
C VAL A 420 -53.05 19.44 11.12
N ALA A 421 -53.75 20.60 11.11
CA ALA A 421 -54.55 21.06 10.01
C ALA A 421 -53.79 21.59 8.79
N SER A 422 -52.50 21.93 8.97
CA SER A 422 -51.68 22.59 7.94
C SER A 422 -50.89 21.63 7.04
N GLY A 423 -50.94 20.32 7.25
CA GLY A 423 -50.27 19.30 6.44
C GLY A 423 -49.10 18.61 7.18
N SER A 424 -48.50 17.60 6.55
CA SER A 424 -47.45 16.76 7.16
C SER A 424 -46.13 17.47 7.52
N GLY A 425 -45.89 18.68 6.98
CA GLY A 425 -44.62 19.39 7.13
C GLY A 425 -43.44 18.73 6.42
N LEU A 426 -43.65 17.75 5.54
CA LEU A 426 -42.60 17.05 4.81
C LEU A 426 -42.33 17.57 3.40
N GLY A 427 -43.30 18.26 2.75
CA GLY A 427 -43.17 18.70 1.36
C GLY A 427 -41.97 19.60 1.12
N LEU A 428 -41.73 20.61 1.97
CA LEU A 428 -40.58 21.49 1.86
C LEU A 428 -39.26 20.78 2.26
N ALA A 429 -39.31 19.83 3.18
CA ALA A 429 -38.14 18.98 3.49
C ALA A 429 -37.75 18.13 2.29
N ILE A 430 -38.72 17.52 1.59
CA ILE A 430 -38.48 16.79 0.33
C ILE A 430 -37.87 17.72 -0.73
N CYS A 431 -38.42 18.94 -0.90
CA CYS A 431 -37.87 19.93 -1.82
C CYS A 431 -36.38 20.22 -1.51
N ARG A 432 -36.04 20.43 -0.25
CA ARG A 432 -34.63 20.68 0.17
C ARG A 432 -33.74 19.52 -0.13
N GLU A 433 -34.11 18.29 0.21
CA GLU A 433 -33.30 17.08 -0.04
C GLU A 433 -33.12 16.87 -1.55
N ILE A 434 -34.12 17.06 -2.39
CA ILE A 434 -34.00 16.98 -3.85
C ILE A 434 -33.04 18.06 -4.38
N VAL A 435 -33.22 19.31 -3.94
CA VAL A 435 -32.38 20.43 -4.39
C VAL A 435 -30.90 20.23 -3.97
N GLN A 436 -30.66 19.74 -2.75
CA GLN A 436 -29.32 19.38 -2.29
C GLN A 436 -28.71 18.18 -3.06
N ALA A 437 -29.53 17.20 -3.42
CA ALA A 437 -29.07 16.06 -4.23
C ALA A 437 -28.71 16.47 -5.66
N LEU A 438 -29.23 17.59 -6.15
CA LEU A 438 -28.95 18.18 -7.46
C LEU A 438 -27.96 19.37 -7.39
N ASP A 439 -27.23 19.54 -6.29
CA ASP A 439 -26.27 20.62 -6.07
C ASP A 439 -26.85 22.03 -6.26
N GLY A 440 -28.15 22.18 -6.01
CA GLY A 440 -28.90 23.42 -6.17
C GLY A 440 -29.11 24.21 -4.87
N ARG A 441 -29.95 25.23 -4.96
CA ARG A 441 -30.38 26.10 -3.84
C ARG A 441 -31.87 26.36 -3.89
N ILE A 442 -32.51 26.38 -2.74
CA ILE A 442 -33.94 26.75 -2.57
C ILE A 442 -34.07 27.90 -1.58
N ALA A 443 -34.83 28.89 -1.93
CA ALA A 443 -35.17 30.02 -1.08
C ALA A 443 -36.66 30.28 -1.06
N LEU A 444 -37.17 30.77 0.06
CA LEU A 444 -38.57 31.14 0.27
C LEU A 444 -38.61 32.57 0.85
N ASP A 445 -39.09 33.50 0.05
CA ASP A 445 -39.11 34.92 0.40
C ASP A 445 -40.54 35.48 0.43
N ASN A 446 -40.89 36.18 1.52
CA ASN A 446 -42.14 36.87 1.59
C ASN A 446 -42.10 38.09 0.65
N ARG A 447 -43.15 38.22 -0.13
CA ARG A 447 -43.35 39.35 -1.02
C ARG A 447 -44.11 40.46 -0.25
N SER A 448 -43.61 41.67 -0.30
CA SER A 448 -44.31 42.82 0.27
C SER A 448 -45.52 43.16 -0.55
N ALA A 449 -46.59 43.56 0.11
CA ALA A 449 -47.79 44.06 -0.59
C ALA A 449 -47.41 45.31 -1.42
N ASP A 450 -47.73 45.29 -2.71
CA ASP A 450 -47.59 46.42 -3.62
C ASP A 450 -49.02 46.88 -4.05
N SER A 451 -49.14 48.10 -4.59
CA SER A 451 -50.41 48.72 -4.94
C SER A 451 -51.33 47.90 -5.89
N ARG A 452 -50.81 46.80 -6.44
CA ARG A 452 -51.52 45.89 -7.36
C ARG A 452 -51.57 44.44 -6.91
N ARG A 453 -50.82 44.02 -5.87
CA ARG A 453 -50.76 42.61 -5.39
C ARG A 453 -50.76 42.57 -3.87
N ALA A 454 -51.47 41.60 -3.31
CA ALA A 454 -51.44 41.28 -1.88
C ALA A 454 -50.05 40.79 -1.45
N ALA A 455 -49.77 40.79 -0.13
CA ALA A 455 -48.60 40.06 0.39
C ALA A 455 -48.69 38.60 -0.01
N GLY A 456 -47.55 38.00 -0.32
CA GLY A 456 -47.49 36.62 -0.80
C GLY A 456 -46.13 35.95 -0.53
N LEU A 457 -45.93 34.78 -1.11
CA LEU A 457 -44.69 34.05 -1.05
C LEU A 457 -44.12 33.85 -2.45
N THR A 458 -42.78 33.92 -2.54
CA THR A 458 -42.03 33.50 -3.70
C THR A 458 -41.13 32.35 -3.31
N ALA A 459 -41.34 31.16 -3.87
CA ALA A 459 -40.47 30.02 -3.78
C ALA A 459 -39.52 30.01 -4.99
N THR A 460 -38.25 30.08 -4.76
CA THR A 460 -37.20 30.10 -5.79
C THR A 460 -36.31 28.91 -5.67
N VAL A 461 -36.11 28.16 -6.77
CA VAL A 461 -35.16 27.05 -6.86
C VAL A 461 -34.15 27.34 -7.96
N ARG A 462 -32.89 27.15 -7.66
CA ARG A 462 -31.77 27.27 -8.61
C ARG A 462 -31.07 25.93 -8.73
N LEU A 463 -30.93 25.42 -9.96
CA LEU A 463 -30.18 24.20 -10.26
C LEU A 463 -29.06 24.51 -11.27
N PRO A 464 -27.96 23.77 -11.25
CA PRO A 464 -26.93 23.90 -12.28
C PRO A 464 -27.51 23.61 -13.67
N LEU A 465 -27.19 24.50 -14.65
CA LEU A 465 -27.57 24.29 -16.05
C LEU A 465 -26.66 23.26 -16.71
N ASP A 466 -27.21 22.32 -17.49
CA ASP A 466 -26.44 21.43 -18.34
C ASP A 466 -26.17 22.08 -19.69
N ASN A 467 -25.01 22.68 -19.84
CA ASN A 467 -24.57 23.37 -21.06
C ASN A 467 -24.13 22.42 -22.18
N GLY A 468 -24.23 21.08 -21.98
CA GLY A 468 -23.94 20.08 -23.03
C GLY A 468 -22.48 20.09 -23.51
N THR A 469 -21.53 19.97 -22.55
CA THR A 469 -20.11 19.68 -22.86
C THR A 469 -19.92 18.20 -23.14
#